data_86f9e1b3612e3893ea1ccb51766c310d
#
_entry.id   86f9e1b3612e3893ea1ccb51766c310d
#
_cell.length_a   1.000
_cell.length_b   1.000
_cell.length_c   1.000
_cell.angle_alpha   90.00
_cell.angle_beta   90.00
_cell.angle_gamma   90.00
#
_symmetry.space_group_name_H-M   'P 1'
#
loop_
_entity.id
_entity.type
_entity.pdbx_description
1 polymer ?
#
loop_
_entity_poly.entity_id
_entity_poly.type
_entity_poly.pdbx_seq_one_letter_code
_entity_poly.pdbx_strand_id
1 'polypeptide(L)'
;MPATTCALVERLQTIVDPRRQGENLKHPLVDIIILGLWGVLAGCEDFVEMAEWAQVHEEFFGAFLELPPGIPSHDTFNRVFAMLHSSTLQEVLLPWLLERRGLPGEWIHLDGKTLRRTRCQRQKLKALHVVSAWGGQTGLTLGQGAVDTKSNEITALPELLKLLDLHEKSVTTDAMGCQKESAQAIVAGEGDYVLAVKDNQPPLHAEVRAAFVQAPAPKLRSARCVTTFEKGHGREEQRTVRVLPAREALSAAQIALWAGRCTLAMVTRVVGEQASGAQSTEVRYFLRSLPPIARRGGRAIRSHGSIENGLHWVLDVVFREDARRVYERTTAENVALLNRLALSRLRGDTSKSSLKVKRKRAGWSIAYLMQLLGFPST
;
A
#
# COMPACT_ATOMS: atom_id res chain seq x y z
N MET A 1 9.90 -1.67 -38.59
CA MET A 1 9.21 -2.80 -37.95
C MET A 1 8.08 -2.21 -37.15
N PRO A 2 6.81 -2.63 -37.29
CA PRO A 2 5.78 -2.21 -36.35
C PRO A 2 6.20 -2.74 -34.99
N ALA A 3 6.51 -1.83 -34.08
CA ALA A 3 6.82 -2.14 -32.71
C ALA A 3 5.66 -2.96 -32.14
N THR A 4 5.95 -4.14 -31.57
CA THR A 4 5.01 -4.87 -30.76
C THR A 4 4.61 -3.94 -29.63
N THR A 5 3.46 -3.31 -29.74
CA THR A 5 2.99 -2.28 -28.81
C THR A 5 2.94 -2.94 -27.43
N CYS A 6 3.66 -2.40 -26.46
CA CYS A 6 3.64 -2.94 -25.12
C CYS A 6 2.23 -2.71 -24.51
N ALA A 7 1.67 -3.72 -23.86
CA ALA A 7 0.37 -3.62 -23.18
C ALA A 7 0.24 -2.41 -22.24
N LEU A 8 1.35 -1.91 -21.71
CA LEU A 8 1.38 -0.67 -20.93
C LEU A 8 1.06 0.56 -21.80
N VAL A 9 1.66 0.66 -22.98
CA VAL A 9 1.43 1.78 -23.92
C VAL A 9 -0.04 1.81 -24.36
N GLU A 10 -0.56 0.68 -24.81
CA GLU A 10 -1.98 0.54 -25.24
C GLU A 10 -2.95 1.00 -24.13
N ARG A 11 -2.70 0.60 -22.90
CA ARG A 11 -3.51 1.02 -21.75
C ARG A 11 -3.38 2.51 -21.47
N LEU A 12 -2.18 3.08 -21.50
CA LEU A 12 -1.98 4.50 -21.26
C LEU A 12 -2.63 5.38 -22.33
N GLN A 13 -2.76 4.90 -23.58
CA GLN A 13 -3.50 5.58 -24.65
C GLN A 13 -4.99 5.74 -24.37
N THR A 14 -5.57 4.97 -23.43
CA THR A 14 -6.97 5.15 -23.01
C THR A 14 -7.18 6.35 -22.11
N ILE A 15 -6.10 6.94 -21.56
CA ILE A 15 -6.20 8.12 -20.68
C ILE A 15 -6.49 9.36 -21.53
N VAL A 16 -7.60 10.03 -21.22
CA VAL A 16 -7.91 11.31 -21.85
C VAL A 16 -6.92 12.36 -21.38
N ASP A 17 -6.27 13.03 -22.33
CA ASP A 17 -5.29 14.07 -22.03
C ASP A 17 -5.99 15.30 -21.40
N PRO A 18 -5.69 15.67 -20.15
CA PRO A 18 -6.34 16.78 -19.47
C PRO A 18 -5.87 18.15 -19.98
N ARG A 19 -4.86 18.19 -20.83
CA ARG A 19 -4.33 19.43 -21.38
C ARG A 19 -5.22 19.97 -22.51
N ARG A 20 -5.23 21.28 -22.69
CA ARG A 20 -5.91 21.88 -23.85
C ARG A 20 -5.27 21.40 -25.14
N GLN A 21 -6.10 20.89 -26.05
CA GLN A 21 -5.66 20.52 -27.39
C GLN A 21 -5.26 21.77 -28.19
N GLY A 22 -4.19 21.68 -28.98
CA GLY A 22 -3.71 22.78 -29.81
C GLY A 22 -2.26 22.59 -30.26
N GLU A 23 -1.77 23.46 -31.10
CA GLU A 23 -0.41 23.43 -31.71
C GLU A 23 0.73 23.44 -30.67
N ASN A 24 0.46 23.87 -29.45
CA ASN A 24 1.44 23.91 -28.35
C ASN A 24 1.56 22.58 -27.59
N LEU A 25 0.79 21.55 -27.96
CA LEU A 25 0.86 20.23 -27.36
C LEU A 25 1.99 19.39 -28.00
N LYS A 26 3.22 19.66 -27.59
CA LYS A 26 4.43 19.11 -28.22
C LYS A 26 4.72 17.65 -27.85
N HIS A 27 4.40 17.23 -26.65
CA HIS A 27 4.74 15.89 -26.14
C HIS A 27 3.46 15.07 -25.88
N PRO A 28 3.34 13.83 -26.42
CA PRO A 28 2.25 12.92 -26.10
C PRO A 28 2.17 12.65 -24.60
N LEU A 29 0.94 12.52 -24.06
CA LEU A 29 0.72 12.23 -22.65
C LEU A 29 1.35 10.90 -22.23
N VAL A 30 1.24 9.90 -23.09
CA VAL A 30 1.78 8.56 -22.89
C VAL A 30 3.30 8.60 -22.67
N ASP A 31 4.02 9.35 -23.49
CA ASP A 31 5.48 9.49 -23.39
C ASP A 31 5.88 10.07 -22.03
N ILE A 32 5.16 11.11 -21.57
CA ILE A 32 5.44 11.76 -20.28
C ILE A 32 5.21 10.79 -19.12
N ILE A 33 4.11 10.01 -19.15
CA ILE A 33 3.82 9.05 -18.08
C ILE A 33 4.83 7.91 -18.07
N ILE A 34 5.21 7.39 -19.25
CA ILE A 34 6.21 6.33 -19.37
C ILE A 34 7.57 6.80 -18.85
N LEU A 35 8.04 7.95 -19.31
CA LEU A 35 9.30 8.52 -18.86
C LEU A 35 9.30 8.78 -17.35
N GLY A 36 8.19 9.26 -16.79
CA GLY A 36 8.03 9.44 -15.34
C GLY A 36 8.15 8.12 -14.56
N LEU A 37 7.45 7.06 -15.00
CA LEU A 37 7.52 5.73 -14.35
C LEU A 37 8.94 5.13 -14.48
N TRP A 38 9.56 5.27 -15.64
CA TRP A 38 10.91 4.76 -15.86
C TRP A 38 11.95 5.52 -15.05
N GLY A 39 11.84 6.86 -14.96
CA GLY A 39 12.69 7.69 -14.12
C GLY A 39 12.61 7.28 -12.65
N VAL A 40 11.40 7.02 -12.11
CA VAL A 40 11.23 6.51 -10.74
C VAL A 40 11.91 5.16 -10.55
N LEU A 41 11.77 4.24 -11.49
CA LEU A 41 12.45 2.93 -11.47
C LEU A 41 13.97 3.07 -11.54
N ALA A 42 14.46 3.97 -12.39
CA ALA A 42 15.89 4.24 -12.59
C ALA A 42 16.56 4.93 -11.39
N GLY A 43 15.77 5.45 -10.45
CA GLY A 43 16.32 6.06 -9.25
C GLY A 43 16.14 7.55 -9.13
N CYS A 44 15.56 8.23 -10.14
CA CYS A 44 15.31 9.66 -10.10
C CYS A 44 14.43 10.06 -8.91
N GLU A 45 14.82 11.12 -8.22
CA GLU A 45 14.15 11.60 -7.02
C GLU A 45 13.24 12.81 -7.28
N ASP A 46 13.44 13.51 -8.40
CA ASP A 46 12.60 14.64 -8.83
C ASP A 46 12.47 14.70 -10.36
N PHE A 47 11.73 15.68 -10.86
CA PHE A 47 11.50 15.84 -12.30
C PHE A 47 12.72 16.39 -13.06
N VAL A 48 13.63 17.07 -12.37
CA VAL A 48 14.89 17.54 -12.99
C VAL A 48 15.75 16.31 -13.31
N GLU A 49 15.96 15.44 -12.32
CA GLU A 49 16.68 14.19 -12.53
C GLU A 49 16.02 13.30 -13.60
N MET A 50 14.66 13.26 -13.63
CA MET A 50 13.94 12.50 -14.67
C MET A 50 14.19 13.03 -16.07
N ALA A 51 14.17 14.36 -16.25
CA ALA A 51 14.44 14.98 -17.55
C ALA A 51 15.89 14.75 -17.99
N GLU A 52 16.86 14.98 -17.11
CA GLU A 52 18.29 14.76 -17.38
C GLU A 52 18.58 13.29 -17.69
N TRP A 53 18.03 12.37 -16.87
CA TRP A 53 18.19 10.93 -17.11
C TRP A 53 17.59 10.51 -18.45
N ALA A 54 16.40 11.00 -18.80
CA ALA A 54 15.76 10.71 -20.07
C ALA A 54 16.54 11.29 -21.24
N GLN A 55 17.13 12.49 -21.10
CA GLN A 55 17.97 13.12 -22.12
C GLN A 55 19.21 12.26 -22.44
N VAL A 56 19.87 11.71 -21.42
CA VAL A 56 21.01 10.80 -21.60
C VAL A 56 20.62 9.54 -22.40
N HIS A 57 19.35 9.15 -22.37
CA HIS A 57 18.83 7.95 -23.02
C HIS A 57 17.87 8.28 -24.21
N GLU A 58 17.92 9.49 -24.75
CA GLU A 58 16.99 9.97 -25.77
C GLU A 58 16.93 9.07 -27.00
N GLU A 59 18.09 8.64 -27.51
CA GLU A 59 18.20 7.73 -28.67
C GLU A 59 17.45 6.41 -28.42
N PHE A 60 17.59 5.86 -27.21
CA PHE A 60 16.87 4.66 -26.82
C PHE A 60 15.36 4.89 -26.79
N PHE A 61 14.90 5.99 -26.18
CA PHE A 61 13.48 6.31 -26.08
C PHE A 61 12.86 6.61 -27.44
N GLY A 62 13.58 7.28 -28.34
CA GLY A 62 13.14 7.57 -29.71
C GLY A 62 12.90 6.34 -30.58
N ALA A 63 13.35 5.15 -30.15
CA ALA A 63 13.07 3.90 -30.85
C ALA A 63 11.61 3.40 -30.66
N PHE A 64 10.88 3.88 -29.65
CA PHE A 64 9.51 3.41 -29.34
C PHE A 64 8.56 4.46 -28.79
N LEU A 65 9.02 5.66 -28.42
CA LEU A 65 8.22 6.83 -28.11
C LEU A 65 8.24 7.81 -29.27
N GLU A 66 7.22 8.64 -29.39
CA GLU A 66 7.14 9.57 -30.53
C GLU A 66 8.14 10.71 -30.41
N LEU A 67 8.35 11.27 -29.23
CA LEU A 67 9.31 12.32 -28.87
C LEU A 67 9.58 13.39 -29.98
N PRO A 68 8.58 13.92 -30.68
CA PRO A 68 8.83 14.76 -31.86
C PRO A 68 9.70 16.01 -31.59
N PRO A 69 9.62 16.66 -30.39
CA PRO A 69 10.51 17.75 -30.01
C PRO A 69 11.64 17.35 -29.06
N GLY A 70 11.95 16.05 -28.91
CA GLY A 70 12.89 15.53 -27.93
C GLY A 70 12.26 15.21 -26.56
N ILE A 71 13.09 15.16 -25.53
CA ILE A 71 12.65 14.83 -24.16
C ILE A 71 11.88 15.99 -23.51
N PRO A 72 10.74 15.72 -22.80
CA PRO A 72 10.02 16.73 -22.05
C PRO A 72 10.88 17.38 -20.95
N SER A 73 10.78 18.70 -20.81
CA SER A 73 11.43 19.41 -19.70
C SER A 73 10.83 19.05 -18.36
N HIS A 74 11.57 19.27 -17.26
CA HIS A 74 11.07 19.07 -15.89
C HIS A 74 9.79 19.85 -15.59
N ASP A 75 9.64 21.06 -16.18
CA ASP A 75 8.40 21.84 -16.07
C ASP A 75 7.21 21.16 -16.76
N THR A 76 7.46 20.46 -17.88
CA THR A 76 6.42 19.69 -18.58
C THR A 76 5.97 18.52 -17.73
N PHE A 77 6.89 17.76 -17.13
CA PHE A 77 6.54 16.72 -16.16
C PHE A 77 5.72 17.28 -15.03
N ASN A 78 6.16 18.35 -14.38
CA ASN A 78 5.48 18.95 -13.24
C ASN A 78 4.05 19.37 -13.59
N ARG A 79 3.85 20.08 -14.72
CA ARG A 79 2.52 20.53 -15.16
C ARG A 79 1.59 19.37 -15.49
N VAL A 80 2.09 18.33 -16.15
CA VAL A 80 1.27 17.17 -16.52
C VAL A 80 0.86 16.37 -15.30
N PHE A 81 1.82 16.07 -14.40
CA PHE A 81 1.51 15.34 -13.17
C PHE A 81 0.63 16.14 -12.19
N ALA A 82 0.56 17.47 -12.31
CA ALA A 82 -0.39 18.30 -11.56
C ALA A 82 -1.82 18.26 -12.13
N MET A 83 -2.00 17.90 -13.40
CA MET A 83 -3.31 17.84 -14.07
C MET A 83 -3.91 16.43 -14.08
N LEU A 84 -3.10 15.39 -13.96
CA LEU A 84 -3.55 14.00 -14.01
C LEU A 84 -4.22 13.60 -12.70
N HIS A 85 -5.47 13.14 -12.75
CA HIS A 85 -6.11 12.54 -11.60
C HIS A 85 -5.46 11.19 -11.24
N SER A 86 -5.09 11.01 -9.99
CA SER A 86 -4.46 9.78 -9.50
C SER A 86 -5.36 8.56 -9.68
N SER A 87 -6.68 8.71 -9.55
CA SER A 87 -7.66 7.66 -9.84
C SER A 87 -7.55 7.14 -11.27
N THR A 88 -7.47 8.05 -12.26
CA THR A 88 -7.32 7.67 -13.68
C THR A 88 -6.02 6.90 -13.93
N LEU A 89 -4.91 7.33 -13.34
CA LEU A 89 -3.65 6.58 -13.41
C LEU A 89 -3.77 5.20 -12.75
N GLN A 90 -4.43 5.10 -11.61
CA GLN A 90 -4.64 3.84 -10.91
C GLN A 90 -5.50 2.87 -11.72
N GLU A 91 -6.61 3.32 -12.30
CA GLU A 91 -7.51 2.51 -13.12
C GLU A 91 -6.79 1.86 -14.30
N VAL A 92 -5.77 2.50 -14.85
CA VAL A 92 -4.99 1.99 -15.97
C VAL A 92 -3.79 1.15 -15.53
N LEU A 93 -3.02 1.63 -14.56
CA LEU A 93 -1.73 1.04 -14.19
C LEU A 93 -1.85 -0.14 -13.24
N LEU A 94 -2.86 -0.18 -12.34
CA LEU A 94 -3.02 -1.30 -11.42
C LEU A 94 -3.45 -2.60 -12.11
N PRO A 95 -4.43 -2.63 -13.03
CA PRO A 95 -4.74 -3.84 -13.77
C PRO A 95 -3.54 -4.37 -14.57
N TRP A 96 -2.78 -3.49 -15.23
CA TRP A 96 -1.54 -3.88 -15.90
C TRP A 96 -0.52 -4.54 -14.94
N LEU A 97 -0.37 -3.99 -13.74
CA LEU A 97 0.50 -4.56 -12.72
C LEU A 97 0.03 -5.95 -12.28
N LEU A 98 -1.27 -6.12 -12.04
CA LEU A 98 -1.88 -7.37 -11.55
C LEU A 98 -1.81 -8.49 -12.58
N GLU A 99 -2.06 -8.22 -13.86
CA GLU A 99 -1.93 -9.20 -14.95
C GLU A 99 -0.53 -9.81 -15.01
N ARG A 100 0.48 -9.03 -14.71
CA ARG A 100 1.87 -9.49 -14.75
C ARG A 100 2.38 -10.10 -13.46
N ARG A 101 1.71 -9.87 -12.34
CA ARG A 101 2.15 -10.27 -11.00
C ARG A 101 1.23 -11.28 -10.34
N GLY A 102 0.05 -11.49 -10.92
CA GLY A 102 -0.98 -12.35 -10.35
C GLY A 102 -1.78 -11.68 -9.23
N LEU A 103 -2.72 -12.44 -8.69
CA LEU A 103 -3.65 -11.95 -7.67
C LEU A 103 -2.98 -11.65 -6.33
N PRO A 104 -3.56 -10.77 -5.51
CA PRO A 104 -2.93 -10.24 -4.28
C PRO A 104 -2.76 -11.25 -3.13
N GLY A 105 -3.19 -12.48 -3.24
CA GLY A 105 -3.20 -13.43 -2.14
C GLY A 105 -4.39 -13.25 -1.19
N GLU A 106 -4.36 -13.93 -0.02
CA GLU A 106 -5.48 -13.94 0.95
C GLU A 106 -5.58 -12.63 1.77
N TRP A 107 -4.45 -11.94 2.00
CA TRP A 107 -4.38 -10.82 2.95
C TRP A 107 -4.15 -9.48 2.25
N ILE A 108 -5.04 -8.51 2.53
CA ILE A 108 -4.90 -7.12 2.14
C ILE A 108 -4.72 -6.29 3.41
N HIS A 109 -3.66 -5.50 3.47
CA HIS A 109 -3.38 -4.61 4.58
C HIS A 109 -3.63 -3.17 4.15
N LEU A 110 -4.40 -2.43 4.93
CA LEU A 110 -4.63 -1.00 4.73
C LEU A 110 -3.89 -0.24 5.82
N ASP A 111 -3.07 0.70 5.42
CA ASP A 111 -2.36 1.58 6.35
C ASP A 111 -2.00 2.90 5.69
N GLY A 112 -1.91 3.94 6.50
CA GLY A 112 -1.68 5.30 6.06
C GLY A 112 -0.26 5.79 6.36
N LYS A 113 0.32 6.54 5.40
CA LYS A 113 1.62 7.15 5.51
C LYS A 113 1.56 8.65 5.23
N THR A 114 2.10 9.46 6.13
CA THR A 114 2.22 10.91 5.93
C THR A 114 3.49 11.24 5.17
N LEU A 115 3.36 11.87 4.01
CA LEU A 115 4.47 12.39 3.20
C LEU A 115 4.95 13.72 3.78
N ARG A 116 5.93 13.68 4.69
CA ARG A 116 6.27 14.80 5.60
C ARG A 116 6.66 16.08 4.88
N ARG A 117 7.37 16.02 3.74
CA ARG A 117 7.88 17.19 3.02
C ARG A 117 6.95 17.75 1.94
N THR A 118 5.70 17.24 1.86
CA THR A 118 4.63 17.86 1.07
C THR A 118 3.97 19.03 1.82
N ARG A 119 4.32 19.25 3.09
CA ARG A 119 3.87 20.40 3.89
C ARG A 119 4.50 21.69 3.38
N CYS A 120 3.68 22.73 3.16
CA CYS A 120 4.12 24.07 2.82
C CYS A 120 3.59 25.09 3.83
N GLN A 121 4.45 25.66 4.66
CA GLN A 121 4.04 26.67 5.66
C GLN A 121 3.56 27.95 5.02
N ARG A 122 4.21 28.42 3.91
CA ARG A 122 3.81 29.63 3.20
C ARG A 122 2.39 29.55 2.65
N GLN A 123 1.96 28.39 2.20
CA GLN A 123 0.63 28.13 1.63
C GLN A 123 -0.34 27.54 2.65
N LYS A 124 0.06 27.40 3.92
CA LYS A 124 -0.71 26.76 4.99
C LYS A 124 -1.15 25.31 4.64
N LEU A 125 -0.42 24.63 3.76
CA LEU A 125 -0.70 23.25 3.38
C LEU A 125 -0.16 22.30 4.44
N LYS A 126 -1.00 21.37 4.90
CA LYS A 126 -0.61 20.24 5.74
C LYS A 126 0.09 19.18 4.88
N ALA A 127 0.87 18.32 5.49
CA ALA A 127 1.48 17.19 4.80
C ALA A 127 0.40 16.26 4.24
N LEU A 128 0.60 15.79 3.00
CA LEU A 128 -0.28 14.82 2.36
C LEU A 128 -0.22 13.49 3.10
N HIS A 129 -1.37 12.89 3.34
CA HIS A 129 -1.47 11.57 3.94
C HIS A 129 -1.99 10.58 2.89
N VAL A 130 -1.28 9.49 2.66
CA VAL A 130 -1.61 8.49 1.64
C VAL A 130 -1.93 7.17 2.32
N VAL A 131 -3.16 6.71 2.14
CA VAL A 131 -3.59 5.37 2.55
C VAL A 131 -3.30 4.40 1.41
N SER A 132 -2.68 3.27 1.72
CA SER A 132 -2.32 2.25 0.73
C SER A 132 -2.98 0.93 1.03
N ALA A 133 -3.43 0.23 -0.02
CA ALA A 133 -3.83 -1.16 0.02
C ALA A 133 -2.65 -2.04 -0.42
N TRP A 134 -2.25 -2.97 0.42
CA TRP A 134 -1.05 -3.78 0.27
C TRP A 134 -1.35 -5.28 0.35
N GLY A 135 -1.01 -6.02 -0.69
CA GLY A 135 -1.06 -7.48 -0.71
C GLY A 135 0.10 -8.07 0.11
N GLY A 136 -0.17 -8.50 1.34
CA GLY A 136 0.85 -8.92 2.30
C GLY A 136 1.73 -10.10 1.86
N GLN A 137 1.18 -11.00 1.04
CA GLN A 137 1.89 -12.18 0.55
C GLN A 137 2.68 -11.91 -0.74
N THR A 138 2.16 -11.04 -1.59
CA THR A 138 2.74 -10.77 -2.92
C THR A 138 3.63 -9.54 -2.93
N GLY A 139 3.51 -8.68 -1.93
CA GLY A 139 4.21 -7.42 -1.89
C GLY A 139 3.77 -6.43 -2.98
N LEU A 140 2.50 -6.49 -3.37
CA LEU A 140 1.90 -5.61 -4.37
C LEU A 140 1.12 -4.49 -3.70
N THR A 141 1.24 -3.28 -4.23
CA THR A 141 0.28 -2.21 -3.97
C THR A 141 -0.93 -2.43 -4.86
N LEU A 142 -2.11 -2.48 -4.26
CA LEU A 142 -3.39 -2.76 -4.92
C LEU A 142 -4.21 -1.51 -5.15
N GLY A 143 -3.83 -0.40 -4.51
CA GLY A 143 -4.45 0.90 -4.63
C GLY A 143 -3.92 1.86 -3.58
N GLN A 144 -4.21 3.13 -3.77
CA GLN A 144 -3.98 4.18 -2.79
C GLN A 144 -5.09 5.22 -2.83
N GLY A 145 -5.28 5.93 -1.72
CA GLY A 145 -6.11 7.13 -1.63
C GLY A 145 -5.34 8.19 -0.87
N ALA A 146 -5.40 9.44 -1.32
CA ALA A 146 -4.75 10.54 -0.64
C ALA A 146 -5.77 11.38 0.12
N VAL A 147 -5.39 11.85 1.29
CA VAL A 147 -6.19 12.72 2.15
C VAL A 147 -5.34 13.85 2.71
N ASP A 148 -5.98 14.99 3.00
CA ASP A 148 -5.28 16.18 3.49
C ASP A 148 -4.72 16.03 4.91
N THR A 149 -5.29 15.13 5.69
CA THR A 149 -4.86 14.89 7.07
C THR A 149 -5.13 13.43 7.45
N LYS A 150 -4.38 12.94 8.42
CA LYS A 150 -4.59 11.60 8.99
C LYS A 150 -6.02 11.39 9.52
N SER A 151 -6.66 12.43 10.04
CA SER A 151 -8.05 12.36 10.51
C SER A 151 -9.07 12.04 9.41
N ASN A 152 -8.72 12.27 8.15
CA ASN A 152 -9.59 12.00 6.99
C ASN A 152 -9.41 10.58 6.43
N GLU A 153 -8.55 9.74 7.00
CA GLU A 153 -8.42 8.33 6.62
C GLU A 153 -9.77 7.60 6.69
N ILE A 154 -10.57 7.93 7.70
CA ILE A 154 -11.88 7.33 7.94
C ILE A 154 -12.78 7.42 6.70
N THR A 155 -12.73 8.54 5.97
CA THR A 155 -13.53 8.74 4.77
C THR A 155 -12.90 8.17 3.50
N ALA A 156 -11.58 8.09 3.44
CA ALA A 156 -10.87 7.56 2.28
C ALA A 156 -10.86 6.03 2.21
N LEU A 157 -10.88 5.36 3.36
CA LEU A 157 -10.84 3.88 3.41
C LEU A 157 -12.02 3.21 2.70
N PRO A 158 -13.28 3.60 2.93
CA PRO A 158 -14.41 3.01 2.21
C PRO A 158 -14.32 3.22 0.69
N GLU A 159 -13.86 4.38 0.23
CA GLU A 159 -13.70 4.65 -1.20
C GLU A 159 -12.57 3.82 -1.82
N LEU A 160 -11.45 3.67 -1.13
CA LEU A 160 -10.37 2.78 -1.58
C LEU A 160 -10.83 1.32 -1.63
N LEU A 161 -11.60 0.86 -0.64
CA LEU A 161 -12.12 -0.51 -0.59
C LEU A 161 -13.03 -0.84 -1.77
N LYS A 162 -13.82 0.11 -2.28
CA LYS A 162 -14.69 -0.07 -3.45
C LYS A 162 -13.91 -0.35 -4.75
N LEU A 163 -12.66 0.05 -4.82
CA LEU A 163 -11.79 -0.15 -5.99
C LEU A 163 -11.10 -1.52 -5.97
N LEU A 164 -11.21 -2.29 -4.88
CA LEU A 164 -10.51 -3.54 -4.69
C LEU A 164 -11.42 -4.75 -4.90
N ASP A 165 -10.90 -5.79 -5.51
CA ASP A 165 -11.52 -7.12 -5.47
C ASP A 165 -11.29 -7.74 -4.10
N LEU A 166 -12.35 -7.76 -3.27
CA LEU A 166 -12.33 -8.24 -1.89
C LEU A 166 -12.84 -9.68 -1.74
N HIS A 167 -13.35 -10.28 -2.82
CA HIS A 167 -13.89 -11.64 -2.80
C HIS A 167 -12.86 -12.62 -2.23
N GLU A 168 -13.25 -13.36 -1.19
CA GLU A 168 -12.41 -14.30 -0.44
C GLU A 168 -11.12 -13.68 0.17
N LYS A 169 -11.03 -12.36 0.26
CA LYS A 169 -9.88 -11.68 0.88
C LYS A 169 -10.17 -11.33 2.35
N SER A 170 -9.11 -11.21 3.11
CA SER A 170 -9.20 -10.72 4.49
C SER A 170 -8.43 -9.40 4.59
N VAL A 171 -9.18 -8.33 4.90
CA VAL A 171 -8.65 -6.97 5.01
C VAL A 171 -8.28 -6.70 6.46
N THR A 172 -7.09 -6.18 6.70
CA THR A 172 -6.63 -5.76 8.03
C THR A 172 -6.38 -4.25 8.04
N THR A 173 -6.77 -3.59 9.12
CA THR A 173 -6.49 -2.17 9.35
C THR A 173 -5.93 -1.95 10.75
N ASP A 174 -5.28 -0.80 10.93
CA ASP A 174 -4.99 -0.27 12.26
C ASP A 174 -6.27 0.22 12.97
N ALA A 175 -6.12 0.85 14.14
CA ALA A 175 -7.27 1.32 14.92
C ALA A 175 -8.03 2.46 14.21
N MET A 176 -7.39 3.29 13.40
CA MET A 176 -8.09 4.38 12.67
C MET A 176 -9.09 3.82 11.67
N GLY A 177 -8.74 2.70 11.00
CA GLY A 177 -9.62 2.01 10.07
C GLY A 177 -10.72 1.14 10.73
N CYS A 178 -10.77 1.05 12.07
CA CYS A 178 -11.82 0.36 12.80
C CYS A 178 -13.11 1.20 12.80
N GLN A 179 -13.81 1.22 11.66
CA GLN A 179 -15.03 1.97 11.40
C GLN A 179 -16.11 1.05 10.85
N LYS A 180 -17.37 1.39 11.13
CA LYS A 180 -18.54 0.59 10.71
C LYS A 180 -18.68 0.59 9.19
N GLU A 181 -18.43 1.71 8.57
CA GLU A 181 -18.44 1.92 7.12
C GLU A 181 -17.39 1.06 6.42
N SER A 182 -16.19 0.96 7.00
CA SER A 182 -15.13 0.07 6.50
C SER A 182 -15.54 -1.40 6.60
N ALA A 183 -16.09 -1.83 7.75
CA ALA A 183 -16.58 -3.18 7.93
C ALA A 183 -17.71 -3.53 6.94
N GLN A 184 -18.63 -2.59 6.71
CA GLN A 184 -19.74 -2.74 5.77
C GLN A 184 -19.22 -2.86 4.34
N ALA A 185 -18.29 -2.00 3.91
CA ALA A 185 -17.71 -2.03 2.57
C ALA A 185 -16.97 -3.36 2.30
N ILE A 186 -16.22 -3.86 3.28
CA ILE A 186 -15.50 -5.13 3.15
C ILE A 186 -16.46 -6.31 3.01
N VAL A 187 -17.50 -6.37 3.83
CA VAL A 187 -18.49 -7.45 3.78
C VAL A 187 -19.35 -7.38 2.51
N ALA A 188 -19.69 -6.17 2.04
CA ALA A 188 -20.41 -5.97 0.79
C ALA A 188 -19.58 -6.44 -0.43
N GLY A 189 -18.25 -6.35 -0.35
CA GLY A 189 -17.32 -6.92 -1.35
C GLY A 189 -16.99 -8.40 -1.13
N GLU A 190 -17.77 -9.12 -0.32
CA GLU A 190 -17.59 -10.56 -0.01
C GLU A 190 -16.25 -10.89 0.67
N GLY A 191 -15.66 -9.90 1.34
CA GLY A 191 -14.41 -10.04 2.10
C GLY A 191 -14.63 -10.22 3.60
N ASP A 192 -13.56 -10.61 4.27
CA ASP A 192 -13.45 -10.66 5.72
C ASP A 192 -12.63 -9.47 6.25
N TYR A 193 -12.90 -9.03 7.46
CA TYR A 193 -12.13 -7.97 8.11
C TYR A 193 -11.45 -8.42 9.41
N VAL A 194 -10.35 -7.75 9.74
CA VAL A 194 -9.65 -7.80 11.03
C VAL A 194 -9.24 -6.38 11.41
N LEU A 195 -10.00 -5.75 12.27
CA LEU A 195 -9.88 -4.35 12.66
C LEU A 195 -9.30 -4.25 14.08
N ALA A 196 -8.24 -3.45 14.27
CA ALA A 196 -7.68 -3.22 15.60
C ALA A 196 -8.61 -2.31 16.42
N VAL A 197 -8.97 -2.73 17.64
CA VAL A 197 -9.85 -2.00 18.55
C VAL A 197 -9.01 -1.32 19.63
N LYS A 198 -9.13 0.00 19.74
CA LYS A 198 -8.47 0.85 20.74
C LYS A 198 -9.44 1.94 21.22
N ASP A 199 -8.90 2.97 21.82
CA ASP A 199 -9.63 4.10 22.41
C ASP A 199 -10.40 4.98 21.40
N ASN A 200 -10.22 4.76 20.09
CA ASN A 200 -11.04 5.37 19.04
C ASN A 200 -12.46 4.78 18.98
N GLN A 201 -12.69 3.62 19.60
CA GLN A 201 -14.00 2.96 19.78
C GLN A 201 -14.22 2.62 21.27
N PRO A 202 -14.36 3.64 22.17
CA PRO A 202 -14.30 3.42 23.62
C PRO A 202 -15.34 2.42 24.16
N PRO A 203 -16.63 2.46 23.73
CA PRO A 203 -17.62 1.50 24.21
C PRO A 203 -17.27 0.06 23.80
N LEU A 204 -16.91 -0.15 22.53
CA LEU A 204 -16.51 -1.46 22.02
C LEU A 204 -15.25 -1.96 22.74
N HIS A 205 -14.24 -1.10 22.90
CA HIS A 205 -12.99 -1.46 23.58
C HIS A 205 -13.22 -1.91 25.02
N ALA A 206 -14.09 -1.21 25.75
CA ALA A 206 -14.45 -1.56 27.13
C ALA A 206 -15.13 -2.94 27.20
N GLU A 207 -16.15 -3.20 26.36
CA GLU A 207 -16.84 -4.49 26.31
C GLU A 207 -15.89 -5.62 25.92
N VAL A 208 -15.06 -5.43 24.87
CA VAL A 208 -14.08 -6.45 24.43
C VAL A 208 -13.08 -6.77 25.53
N ARG A 209 -12.56 -5.77 26.22
CA ARG A 209 -11.63 -5.95 27.34
C ARG A 209 -12.26 -6.72 28.49
N ALA A 210 -13.46 -6.33 28.90
CA ALA A 210 -14.21 -7.01 29.97
C ALA A 210 -14.47 -8.47 29.60
N ALA A 211 -14.86 -8.77 28.38
CA ALA A 211 -15.11 -10.12 27.90
C ALA A 211 -13.90 -11.04 28.05
N PHE A 212 -12.69 -10.57 27.67
CA PHE A 212 -11.47 -11.37 27.80
C PHE A 212 -10.99 -11.53 29.26
N VAL A 213 -11.33 -10.61 30.15
CA VAL A 213 -11.08 -10.74 31.60
C VAL A 213 -12.00 -11.80 32.23
N GLN A 214 -13.27 -11.80 31.83
CA GLN A 214 -14.29 -12.71 32.40
C GLN A 214 -14.25 -14.11 31.79
N ALA A 215 -13.82 -14.22 30.52
CA ALA A 215 -13.78 -15.51 29.82
C ALA A 215 -12.78 -16.46 30.47
N PRO A 216 -13.17 -17.73 30.76
CA PRO A 216 -12.26 -18.72 31.29
C PRO A 216 -11.06 -18.91 30.34
N ALA A 217 -9.88 -19.20 30.91
CA ALA A 217 -8.71 -19.48 30.13
C ALA A 217 -8.95 -20.72 29.25
N PRO A 218 -8.89 -20.60 27.90
CA PRO A 218 -9.10 -21.75 27.02
C PRO A 218 -7.95 -22.72 27.17
N LYS A 219 -8.21 -24.02 26.93
CA LYS A 219 -7.15 -25.03 26.87
C LYS A 219 -6.11 -24.56 25.83
N LEU A 220 -4.82 -24.61 26.20
CA LEU A 220 -3.72 -24.38 25.28
C LEU A 220 -3.86 -25.34 24.08
N ARG A 221 -3.69 -24.82 22.85
CA ARG A 221 -3.88 -25.53 21.58
C ARG A 221 -5.34 -25.89 21.23
N SER A 222 -6.32 -25.17 21.73
CA SER A 222 -7.69 -25.26 21.23
C SER A 222 -7.87 -24.45 19.93
N ALA A 223 -8.98 -24.67 19.21
CA ALA A 223 -9.33 -23.83 18.05
C ALA A 223 -9.40 -22.33 18.41
N ARG A 224 -9.72 -21.99 19.67
CA ARG A 224 -9.87 -20.63 20.18
C ARG A 224 -8.61 -20.04 20.84
N CYS A 225 -7.50 -20.81 20.93
CA CYS A 225 -6.24 -20.33 21.51
C CYS A 225 -5.04 -20.92 20.80
N VAL A 226 -4.06 -20.09 20.47
CA VAL A 226 -2.77 -20.50 19.92
C VAL A 226 -1.66 -19.64 20.50
N THR A 227 -0.56 -20.29 20.87
CA THR A 227 0.68 -19.61 21.30
C THR A 227 1.80 -19.98 20.33
N THR A 228 2.55 -18.97 19.91
CA THR A 228 3.75 -19.10 19.07
C THR A 228 4.95 -18.54 19.80
N PHE A 229 6.12 -19.13 19.55
CA PHE A 229 7.40 -18.69 20.10
C PHE A 229 8.37 -18.42 18.96
N GLU A 230 9.08 -17.30 19.06
CA GLU A 230 10.10 -16.90 18.10
C GLU A 230 11.34 -16.38 18.82
N LYS A 231 12.51 -16.70 18.25
CA LYS A 231 13.80 -16.19 18.70
C LYS A 231 14.50 -15.52 17.54
N GLY A 232 15.01 -14.33 17.78
CA GLY A 232 15.76 -13.58 16.76
C GLY A 232 16.31 -12.26 17.31
N HIS A 233 17.43 -11.83 16.78
CA HIS A 233 18.06 -10.55 17.13
C HIS A 233 18.22 -10.30 18.64
N GLY A 234 18.60 -11.33 19.41
CA GLY A 234 18.78 -11.23 20.86
C GLY A 234 17.48 -11.10 21.67
N ARG A 235 16.34 -11.40 21.05
CA ARG A 235 15.01 -11.34 21.70
C ARG A 235 14.28 -12.67 21.57
N GLU A 236 13.48 -12.97 22.59
CA GLU A 236 12.52 -14.06 22.58
C GLU A 236 11.11 -13.46 22.62
N GLU A 237 10.28 -13.84 21.67
CA GLU A 237 8.90 -13.38 21.58
C GLU A 237 7.95 -14.55 21.77
N GLN A 238 7.05 -14.43 22.76
CA GLN A 238 5.89 -15.28 22.91
C GLN A 238 4.66 -14.49 22.51
N ARG A 239 3.85 -15.05 21.62
CA ARG A 239 2.59 -14.45 21.18
C ARG A 239 1.45 -15.41 21.38
N THR A 240 0.49 -15.03 22.20
CA THR A 240 -0.73 -15.80 22.48
C THR A 240 -1.92 -15.09 21.85
N VAL A 241 -2.67 -15.80 21.02
CA VAL A 241 -3.92 -15.31 20.40
C VAL A 241 -5.09 -16.08 21.01
N ARG A 242 -6.05 -15.37 21.60
CA ARG A 242 -7.32 -15.90 22.10
C ARG A 242 -8.45 -15.31 21.27
N VAL A 243 -9.48 -16.11 20.96
CA VAL A 243 -10.65 -15.65 20.21
C VAL A 243 -11.94 -16.05 20.90
N LEU A 244 -12.94 -15.15 20.83
CA LEU A 244 -14.29 -15.35 21.37
C LEU A 244 -15.32 -15.01 20.29
N PRO A 245 -16.42 -15.76 20.12
CA PRO A 245 -17.57 -15.30 19.36
C PRO A 245 -18.15 -14.04 20.01
N ALA A 246 -18.47 -13.02 19.21
CA ALA A 246 -18.98 -11.75 19.74
C ALA A 246 -20.31 -11.94 20.53
N ARG A 247 -21.14 -12.88 20.10
CA ARG A 247 -22.40 -13.23 20.78
C ARG A 247 -22.23 -13.72 22.24
N GLU A 248 -21.04 -14.21 22.59
CA GLU A 248 -20.70 -14.67 23.94
C GLU A 248 -20.11 -13.55 24.81
N ALA A 249 -19.88 -12.36 24.19
CA ALA A 249 -18.97 -11.35 24.76
C ALA A 249 -19.43 -9.89 24.63
N LEU A 250 -20.26 -9.57 23.64
CA LEU A 250 -20.72 -8.20 23.38
C LEU A 250 -22.24 -8.10 23.58
N SER A 251 -22.72 -6.91 23.91
CA SER A 251 -24.13 -6.58 23.91
C SER A 251 -24.77 -6.73 22.52
N ALA A 252 -26.06 -7.05 22.45
CA ALA A 252 -26.78 -7.12 21.18
C ALA A 252 -26.70 -5.79 20.38
N ALA A 253 -26.76 -4.68 21.13
CA ALA A 253 -26.60 -3.34 20.52
C ALA A 253 -25.25 -3.14 19.84
N GLN A 254 -24.15 -3.61 20.45
CA GLN A 254 -22.83 -3.54 19.82
C GLN A 254 -22.73 -4.46 18.61
N ILE A 255 -23.24 -5.68 18.70
CA ILE A 255 -23.19 -6.64 17.58
C ILE A 255 -23.94 -6.08 16.36
N ALA A 256 -25.10 -5.46 16.55
CA ALA A 256 -25.92 -4.89 15.49
C ALA A 256 -25.25 -3.74 14.71
N LEU A 257 -24.20 -3.13 15.26
CA LEU A 257 -23.46 -2.04 14.61
C LEU A 257 -22.44 -2.53 13.55
N TRP A 258 -22.12 -3.82 13.56
CA TRP A 258 -21.03 -4.36 12.72
C TRP A 258 -21.53 -5.35 11.69
N ALA A 259 -21.14 -5.15 10.44
CA ALA A 259 -21.55 -6.03 9.36
C ALA A 259 -20.91 -7.42 9.46
N GLY A 260 -21.65 -8.44 9.01
CA GLY A 260 -21.18 -9.81 8.92
C GLY A 260 -21.10 -10.54 10.27
N ARG A 261 -20.39 -11.68 10.27
CA ARG A 261 -20.14 -12.46 11.48
C ARG A 261 -19.13 -11.73 12.37
N CYS A 262 -19.46 -11.51 13.64
CA CYS A 262 -18.53 -10.86 14.56
C CYS A 262 -17.83 -11.87 15.46
N THR A 263 -16.51 -11.81 15.50
CA THR A 263 -15.67 -12.49 16.50
C THR A 263 -14.65 -11.51 17.06
N LEU A 264 -14.21 -11.76 18.28
CA LEU A 264 -13.22 -10.95 18.98
C LEU A 264 -11.89 -11.70 19.04
N ALA A 265 -10.78 -10.98 18.98
CA ALA A 265 -9.48 -11.55 19.27
C ALA A 265 -8.73 -10.66 20.28
N MET A 266 -8.00 -11.33 21.18
CA MET A 266 -7.00 -10.73 22.04
C MET A 266 -5.65 -11.33 21.70
N VAL A 267 -4.67 -10.47 21.47
CA VAL A 267 -3.27 -10.86 21.24
C VAL A 267 -2.44 -10.35 22.40
N THR A 268 -1.85 -11.27 23.14
CA THR A 268 -0.84 -10.95 24.17
C THR A 268 0.55 -11.26 23.58
N ARG A 269 1.39 -10.25 23.54
CA ARG A 269 2.77 -10.34 23.09
C ARG A 269 3.71 -10.09 24.26
N VAL A 270 4.55 -11.06 24.57
CA VAL A 270 5.59 -10.97 25.60
C VAL A 270 6.94 -11.03 24.91
N VAL A 271 7.76 -10.02 25.13
CA VAL A 271 9.12 -9.93 24.56
C VAL A 271 10.14 -9.89 25.71
N GLY A 272 11.04 -10.85 25.71
CA GLY A 272 12.20 -10.90 26.61
C GLY A 272 13.48 -10.54 25.86
N GLU A 273 14.27 -9.63 26.39
CA GLU A 273 15.60 -9.30 25.88
C GLU A 273 16.66 -10.19 26.55
N GLN A 274 17.41 -10.93 25.75
CA GLN A 274 18.42 -11.86 26.29
C GLN A 274 19.59 -11.14 26.99
N ALA A 275 19.96 -9.93 26.53
CA ALA A 275 21.06 -9.17 27.07
C ALA A 275 20.75 -8.49 28.41
N SER A 276 19.55 -7.94 28.58
CA SER A 276 19.15 -7.16 29.77
C SER A 276 18.28 -7.96 30.75
N GLY A 277 17.73 -9.10 30.31
CA GLY A 277 16.69 -9.84 31.04
C GLY A 277 15.35 -9.07 31.14
N ALA A 278 15.25 -7.91 30.51
CA ALA A 278 14.02 -7.11 30.54
C ALA A 278 12.89 -7.80 29.79
N GLN A 279 11.70 -7.72 30.35
CA GLN A 279 10.48 -8.29 29.76
C GLN A 279 9.44 -7.20 29.56
N SER A 280 8.83 -7.17 28.38
CA SER A 280 7.69 -6.30 28.07
C SER A 280 6.49 -7.10 27.66
N THR A 281 5.30 -6.65 28.05
CA THR A 281 4.03 -7.27 27.67
C THR A 281 3.12 -6.25 27.03
N GLU A 282 2.60 -6.59 25.85
CA GLU A 282 1.64 -5.79 25.09
C GLU A 282 0.37 -6.60 24.87
N VAL A 283 -0.79 -5.99 25.08
CA VAL A 283 -2.11 -6.60 24.80
C VAL A 283 -2.82 -5.76 23.77
N ARG A 284 -3.31 -6.41 22.70
CA ARG A 284 -4.09 -5.78 21.62
C ARG A 284 -5.40 -6.52 21.41
N TYR A 285 -6.45 -5.77 21.07
CA TYR A 285 -7.79 -6.30 20.81
C TYR A 285 -8.19 -6.05 19.37
N PHE A 286 -9.01 -6.97 18.83
CA PHE A 286 -9.44 -6.93 17.43
C PHE A 286 -10.88 -7.39 17.31
N LEU A 287 -11.62 -6.71 16.43
CA LEU A 287 -12.91 -7.13 15.91
C LEU A 287 -12.71 -7.78 14.54
N ARG A 288 -13.37 -8.89 14.26
CA ARG A 288 -13.17 -9.64 13.03
C ARG A 288 -14.48 -10.23 12.52
N SER A 289 -14.60 -10.42 11.19
CA SER A 289 -15.67 -11.23 10.58
C SER A 289 -15.28 -12.71 10.40
N LEU A 290 -14.00 -13.05 10.55
CA LEU A 290 -13.47 -14.41 10.44
C LEU A 290 -14.08 -15.37 11.47
N PRO A 291 -14.18 -16.68 11.16
CA PRO A 291 -14.55 -17.70 12.15
C PRO A 291 -13.68 -17.65 13.41
N PRO A 292 -14.18 -18.15 14.58
CA PRO A 292 -13.45 -18.09 15.85
C PRO A 292 -12.29 -19.09 15.91
N ILE A 293 -11.40 -19.04 14.91
CA ILE A 293 -10.20 -19.87 14.79
C ILE A 293 -8.99 -18.98 15.06
N ALA A 294 -8.29 -19.22 16.16
CA ALA A 294 -7.18 -18.39 16.64
C ALA A 294 -6.01 -18.37 15.65
N ARG A 295 -5.67 -19.50 15.04
CA ARG A 295 -4.53 -19.63 14.12
C ARG A 295 -4.71 -18.76 12.86
N ARG A 296 -5.89 -18.74 12.23
CA ARG A 296 -6.18 -17.94 11.03
C ARG A 296 -6.12 -16.44 11.36
N GLY A 297 -6.84 -16.03 12.42
CA GLY A 297 -6.83 -14.65 12.87
C GLY A 297 -5.45 -14.16 13.33
N GLY A 298 -4.70 -15.01 14.04
CA GLY A 298 -3.33 -14.68 14.45
C GLY A 298 -2.37 -14.44 13.28
N ARG A 299 -2.52 -15.22 12.19
CA ARG A 299 -1.75 -15.00 10.95
C ARG A 299 -2.10 -13.65 10.31
N ALA A 300 -3.38 -13.32 10.20
CA ALA A 300 -3.85 -12.04 9.65
C ALA A 300 -3.29 -10.85 10.44
N ILE A 301 -3.42 -10.90 11.78
CA ILE A 301 -2.92 -9.83 12.67
C ILE A 301 -1.40 -9.68 12.55
N ARG A 302 -0.67 -10.80 12.48
CA ARG A 302 0.79 -10.76 12.34
C ARG A 302 1.22 -10.21 10.99
N SER A 303 0.54 -10.61 9.91
CA SER A 303 0.88 -10.19 8.55
C SER A 303 0.64 -8.70 8.31
N HIS A 304 -0.25 -8.05 9.09
CA HIS A 304 -0.47 -6.61 8.99
C HIS A 304 0.83 -5.80 9.16
N GLY A 305 1.72 -6.20 10.06
CA GLY A 305 3.03 -5.54 10.21
C GLY A 305 3.93 -5.61 8.97
N SER A 306 3.59 -6.44 7.97
CA SER A 306 4.35 -6.50 6.72
C SER A 306 4.22 -5.24 5.88
N ILE A 307 3.15 -4.46 6.02
CA ILE A 307 2.98 -3.19 5.30
C ILE A 307 4.00 -2.15 5.76
N GLU A 308 4.29 -2.08 7.07
CA GLU A 308 5.28 -1.15 7.61
C GLU A 308 6.68 -1.44 7.04
N ASN A 309 7.14 -2.69 7.15
CA ASN A 309 8.47 -3.07 6.71
C ASN A 309 8.57 -3.30 5.19
N GLY A 310 7.49 -3.77 4.58
CA GLY A 310 7.42 -4.10 3.16
C GLY A 310 7.14 -2.90 2.27
N LEU A 311 6.33 -1.96 2.72
CA LEU A 311 5.94 -0.80 1.94
C LEU A 311 6.57 0.48 2.50
N HIS A 312 6.18 0.92 3.69
CA HIS A 312 6.51 2.26 4.21
C HIS A 312 8.01 2.45 4.41
N TRP A 313 8.67 1.53 5.09
CA TRP A 313 10.12 1.58 5.29
C TRP A 313 10.89 1.56 3.96
N VAL A 314 10.46 0.75 2.99
CA VAL A 314 11.13 0.68 1.68
C VAL A 314 10.94 1.98 0.90
N LEU A 315 9.74 2.57 0.93
CA LEU A 315 9.48 3.87 0.30
C LEU A 315 10.37 4.97 0.90
N ASP A 316 10.63 4.95 2.21
CA ASP A 316 11.49 5.95 2.85
C ASP A 316 12.97 5.72 2.59
N VAL A 317 13.44 4.47 2.70
CA VAL A 317 14.87 4.17 2.64
C VAL A 317 15.38 3.98 1.21
N VAL A 318 14.58 3.35 0.32
CA VAL A 318 14.98 3.06 -1.05
C VAL A 318 14.51 4.14 -2.02
N PHE A 319 13.27 4.64 -1.87
CA PHE A 319 12.70 5.65 -2.76
C PHE A 319 12.85 7.08 -2.22
N ARG A 320 13.29 7.24 -0.97
CA ARG A 320 13.47 8.52 -0.29
C ARG A 320 12.21 9.39 -0.30
N GLU A 321 11.04 8.74 -0.20
CA GLU A 321 9.74 9.39 -0.34
C GLU A 321 9.57 10.54 0.64
N ASP A 322 9.96 10.38 1.91
CA ASP A 322 9.89 11.42 2.93
C ASP A 322 10.92 12.57 2.72
N ALA A 323 11.92 12.40 1.87
CA ALA A 323 12.89 13.45 1.56
C ALA A 323 12.44 14.36 0.40
N ARG A 324 11.52 13.87 -0.44
CA ARG A 324 11.05 14.57 -1.64
C ARG A 324 10.17 15.76 -1.31
N ARG A 325 10.47 16.91 -1.92
CA ARG A 325 9.70 18.17 -1.75
C ARG A 325 8.76 18.37 -2.93
N VAL A 326 7.51 17.98 -2.78
CA VAL A 326 6.45 18.22 -3.76
C VAL A 326 5.27 18.85 -3.03
N TYR A 327 4.98 20.11 -3.33
CA TYR A 327 3.95 20.89 -2.62
C TYR A 327 2.60 20.85 -3.31
N GLU A 328 2.58 20.67 -4.63
CA GLU A 328 1.35 20.51 -5.37
C GLU A 328 0.78 19.11 -5.09
N ARG A 329 -0.49 19.05 -4.68
CA ARG A 329 -1.14 17.85 -4.11
C ARG A 329 -1.26 16.71 -5.10
N THR A 330 -1.79 17.01 -6.27
CA THR A 330 -2.02 16.01 -7.32
C THR A 330 -0.69 15.41 -7.78
N THR A 331 0.33 16.24 -7.95
CA THR A 331 1.69 15.79 -8.27
C THR A 331 2.26 14.88 -7.18
N ALA A 332 2.10 15.27 -5.91
CA ALA A 332 2.59 14.47 -4.78
C ALA A 332 1.91 13.09 -4.73
N GLU A 333 0.62 13.04 -4.96
CA GLU A 333 -0.17 11.82 -5.02
C GLU A 333 0.25 10.93 -6.18
N ASN A 334 0.41 11.50 -7.38
CA ASN A 334 0.83 10.77 -8.57
C ASN A 334 2.24 10.20 -8.44
N VAL A 335 3.18 10.98 -7.90
CA VAL A 335 4.53 10.50 -7.64
C VAL A 335 4.55 9.39 -6.58
N ALA A 336 3.71 9.51 -5.54
CA ALA A 336 3.54 8.44 -4.56
C ALA A 336 3.00 7.15 -5.20
N LEU A 337 2.06 7.26 -6.15
CA LEU A 337 1.57 6.12 -6.94
C LEU A 337 2.69 5.48 -7.77
N LEU A 338 3.47 6.29 -8.51
CA LEU A 338 4.58 5.78 -9.30
C LEU A 338 5.63 5.06 -8.43
N ASN A 339 5.94 5.57 -7.22
CA ASN A 339 6.85 4.90 -6.28
C ASN A 339 6.34 3.51 -5.90
N ARG A 340 5.03 3.37 -5.62
CA ARG A 340 4.40 2.10 -5.24
C ARG A 340 4.37 1.10 -6.40
N LEU A 341 4.07 1.58 -7.59
CA LEU A 341 4.12 0.76 -8.81
C LEU A 341 5.54 0.29 -9.11
N ALA A 342 6.52 1.19 -9.04
CA ALA A 342 7.94 0.86 -9.21
C ALA A 342 8.42 -0.17 -8.17
N LEU A 343 8.06 0.00 -6.90
CA LEU A 343 8.35 -0.99 -5.85
C LEU A 343 7.75 -2.35 -6.18
N SER A 344 6.49 -2.38 -6.59
CA SER A 344 5.78 -3.60 -6.96
C SER A 344 6.46 -4.31 -8.15
N ARG A 345 6.95 -3.56 -9.13
CA ARG A 345 7.73 -4.09 -10.27
C ARG A 345 9.08 -4.66 -9.85
N LEU A 346 9.86 -3.92 -9.03
CA LEU A 346 11.15 -4.37 -8.50
C LEU A 346 11.04 -5.66 -7.65
N ARG A 347 9.94 -5.83 -6.93
CA ARG A 347 9.64 -7.07 -6.19
C ARG A 347 9.32 -8.26 -7.11
N GLY A 348 8.92 -7.99 -8.34
CA GLY A 348 8.74 -9.01 -9.37
C GLY A 348 10.00 -9.68 -9.86
N ASP A 349 11.12 -9.01 -9.73
CA ASP A 349 12.42 -9.62 -10.02
C ASP A 349 12.79 -10.63 -8.93
N THR A 350 12.97 -11.88 -9.33
CA THR A 350 13.28 -13.00 -8.44
C THR A 350 14.77 -13.11 -8.09
N SER A 351 15.63 -12.24 -8.64
CA SER A 351 17.06 -12.21 -8.30
C SER A 351 17.26 -11.94 -6.81
N LYS A 352 18.34 -12.50 -6.25
CA LYS A 352 18.67 -12.38 -4.82
C LYS A 352 19.14 -10.98 -4.38
N SER A 353 19.25 -10.02 -5.31
CA SER A 353 19.67 -8.66 -5.01
C SER A 353 18.68 -7.92 -4.13
N SER A 354 19.16 -7.02 -3.26
CA SER A 354 18.29 -6.14 -2.48
C SER A 354 17.52 -5.17 -3.37
N LEU A 355 16.35 -4.68 -2.91
CA LEU A 355 15.54 -3.70 -3.65
C LEU A 355 16.34 -2.44 -4.01
N LYS A 356 17.22 -1.98 -3.12
CA LYS A 356 18.13 -0.84 -3.40
C LYS A 356 19.06 -1.13 -4.58
N VAL A 357 19.63 -2.33 -4.65
CA VAL A 357 20.50 -2.74 -5.75
C VAL A 357 19.70 -2.93 -7.04
N LYS A 358 18.53 -3.54 -6.97
CA LYS A 358 17.63 -3.68 -8.14
C LYS A 358 17.25 -2.32 -8.73
N ARG A 359 16.91 -1.33 -7.88
CA ARG A 359 16.59 0.03 -8.31
C ARG A 359 17.79 0.71 -8.98
N LYS A 360 18.98 0.61 -8.41
CA LYS A 360 20.21 1.11 -9.05
C LYS A 360 20.50 0.42 -10.38
N ARG A 361 20.32 -0.91 -10.44
CA ARG A 361 20.49 -1.68 -11.68
C ARG A 361 19.53 -1.23 -12.77
N ALA A 362 18.30 -0.84 -12.43
CA ALA A 362 17.33 -0.27 -13.37
C ALA A 362 17.83 1.06 -13.97
N GLY A 363 18.52 1.89 -13.18
CA GLY A 363 19.15 3.11 -13.67
C GLY A 363 20.43 2.88 -14.52
N TRP A 364 21.14 1.77 -14.30
CA TRP A 364 22.40 1.47 -15.01
C TRP A 364 22.21 0.63 -16.27
N SER A 365 21.10 -0.09 -16.39
CA SER A 365 20.88 -1.06 -17.47
C SER A 365 19.49 -0.91 -18.06
N ILE A 366 19.42 -0.34 -19.24
CA ILE A 366 18.19 -0.21 -20.03
C ILE A 366 17.58 -1.58 -20.31
N ALA A 367 18.37 -2.60 -20.63
CA ALA A 367 17.85 -3.97 -20.85
C ALA A 367 17.13 -4.53 -19.60
N TYR A 368 17.67 -4.28 -18.41
CA TYR A 368 17.02 -4.69 -17.17
C TYR A 368 15.74 -3.88 -16.90
N LEU A 369 15.75 -2.59 -17.20
CA LEU A 369 14.59 -1.72 -17.06
C LEU A 369 13.46 -2.16 -18.03
N MET A 370 13.77 -2.48 -19.27
CA MET A 370 12.83 -3.08 -20.23
C MET A 370 12.22 -4.38 -19.72
N GLN A 371 13.05 -5.28 -19.21
CA GLN A 371 12.59 -6.53 -18.59
C GLN A 371 11.60 -6.29 -17.46
N LEU A 372 11.90 -5.34 -16.55
CA LEU A 372 11.00 -4.99 -15.45
C LEU A 372 9.62 -4.54 -15.95
N LEU A 373 9.55 -3.79 -17.02
CA LEU A 373 8.32 -3.25 -17.57
C LEU A 373 7.67 -4.17 -18.61
N GLY A 374 8.36 -5.25 -19.00
CA GLY A 374 7.89 -6.27 -19.94
C GLY A 374 7.88 -5.80 -21.38
N PHE A 375 8.81 -4.91 -21.72
CA PHE A 375 9.13 -4.64 -23.11
C PHE A 375 9.97 -5.79 -23.69
N PRO A 376 9.85 -6.12 -24.97
CA PRO A 376 10.67 -7.14 -25.59
C PRO A 376 12.14 -6.72 -25.50
N SER A 377 13.02 -7.68 -25.21
CA SER A 377 14.48 -7.46 -25.30
C SER A 377 14.82 -7.26 -26.78
N THR A 378 15.46 -6.16 -27.11
CA THR A 378 16.02 -5.89 -28.45
C THR A 378 17.18 -6.81 -28.72
#